data_74f9f4d1d6fb9b7e1781e96dce7856a7
#
_entry.id   74f9f4d1d6fb9b7e1781e96dce7856a7
#
_cell.length_a   1.000
_cell.length_b   1.000
_cell.length_c   1.000
_cell.angle_alpha   90.00
_cell.angle_beta   90.00
_cell.angle_gamma   90.00
#
_symmetry.space_group_name_H-M   'P 1'
#
loop_
_entity.id
_entity.type
_entity.pdbx_description
1 polymer ?
#
loop_
_entity_poly.entity_id
_entity_poly.type
_entity_poly.pdbx_seq_one_letter_code
_entity_poly.pdbx_strand_id
1 'polypeptide(L)'
;MMKTVKNETKALKRAISGRNSYDSLRMEKFFEEIRCDERKMEQLVRAFCDTYLIDANQRPLRLRPLQLKIITKSLTYPKGNPNVQRKMAILAPRGSGKSWALSVAVVIWMFFRRFRDVVFVIAPSEDQAALIFNYVYRHFRDNVFLNSLIGAYKLHNKPSIKMKGGTLLRRAPIAPSNQGQAIRGQHPTFLIVDESPLIADTLFIDNVEPCIVANKAPFINLGTPKSKENHMHRYLYDESYADTFERMHFNWRDAVIKGEAYEPPYDEEEMLNKMVEWGEDSIHWKTEYECEFVESV
;
A
#
# COMPACT_ATOMS: atom_id res chain seq x y z
N MET A 1 -10.19 6.69 -28.01
CA MET A 1 -9.47 6.22 -26.84
C MET A 1 -8.13 6.93 -26.64
N MET A 2 -7.15 6.88 -27.54
CA MET A 2 -5.85 7.57 -27.37
C MET A 2 -5.93 9.11 -27.23
N LYS A 3 -6.88 9.80 -27.87
CA LYS A 3 -7.08 11.26 -27.72
C LYS A 3 -7.60 11.64 -26.32
N THR A 4 -8.46 10.81 -25.73
CA THR A 4 -9.02 11.04 -24.39
C THR A 4 -7.92 10.90 -23.33
N VAL A 5 -7.11 9.83 -23.40
CA VAL A 5 -5.97 9.60 -22.49
C VAL A 5 -4.94 10.73 -22.59
N LYS A 6 -4.61 11.22 -23.80
CA LYS A 6 -3.71 12.37 -23.98
C LYS A 6 -4.28 13.66 -23.40
N ASN A 7 -5.59 13.89 -23.48
CA ASN A 7 -6.24 15.07 -22.91
C ASN A 7 -6.29 14.98 -21.37
N GLU A 8 -6.55 13.81 -20.81
CA GLU A 8 -6.53 13.57 -19.37
C GLU A 8 -5.11 13.70 -18.80
N THR A 9 -4.09 13.17 -19.48
CA THR A 9 -2.68 13.37 -19.10
C THR A 9 -2.27 14.83 -19.18
N LYS A 10 -2.80 15.61 -20.16
CA LYS A 10 -2.53 17.05 -20.27
C LYS A 10 -3.27 17.86 -19.20
N ALA A 11 -4.50 17.45 -18.84
CA ALA A 11 -5.24 18.02 -17.71
C ALA A 11 -4.54 17.71 -16.38
N LEU A 12 -4.06 16.48 -16.20
CA LEU A 12 -3.27 16.05 -15.05
C LEU A 12 -1.99 16.89 -14.94
N LYS A 13 -1.21 17.03 -16.01
CA LYS A 13 0.02 17.86 -16.03
C LYS A 13 -0.28 19.33 -15.69
N ARG A 14 -1.40 19.88 -16.13
CA ARG A 14 -1.83 21.26 -15.78
C ARG A 14 -2.26 21.38 -14.33
N ALA A 15 -3.03 20.41 -13.81
CA ALA A 15 -3.44 20.38 -12.40
C ALA A 15 -2.23 20.27 -11.46
N ILE A 16 -1.20 19.55 -11.87
CA ILE A 16 0.02 19.30 -11.11
C ILE A 16 0.96 20.50 -11.09
N SER A 17 1.00 21.31 -12.15
CA SER A 17 1.86 22.50 -12.22
C SER A 17 1.35 23.70 -11.42
N GLY A 18 0.14 23.64 -10.88
CA GLY A 18 -0.47 24.72 -10.11
C GLY A 18 0.18 24.94 -8.75
N ARG A 19 0.57 26.19 -8.47
CA ARG A 19 1.30 26.58 -7.25
C ARG A 19 0.41 27.15 -6.12
N ASN A 20 -0.91 27.25 -6.33
CA ASN A 20 -1.84 27.96 -5.44
C ASN A 20 -2.73 26.99 -4.64
N SER A 21 -3.25 27.44 -3.50
CA SER A 21 -4.21 26.70 -2.67
C SER A 21 -5.48 26.28 -3.42
N TYR A 22 -5.93 27.09 -4.38
CA TYR A 22 -7.07 26.80 -5.26
C TYR A 22 -6.81 25.57 -6.16
N ASP A 23 -5.61 25.46 -6.71
CA ASP A 23 -5.21 24.31 -7.54
C ASP A 23 -5.14 23.03 -6.72
N SER A 24 -4.78 23.13 -5.45
CA SER A 24 -4.73 21.97 -4.53
C SER A 24 -6.13 21.42 -4.22
N LEU A 25 -7.12 22.27 -3.99
CA LEU A 25 -8.52 21.85 -3.81
C LEU A 25 -9.09 21.21 -5.09
N ARG A 26 -8.73 21.75 -6.24
CA ARG A 26 -9.12 21.19 -7.53
C ARG A 26 -8.50 19.81 -7.78
N MET A 27 -7.25 19.64 -7.40
CA MET A 27 -6.57 18.34 -7.48
C MET A 27 -7.18 17.31 -6.54
N GLU A 28 -7.50 17.71 -5.33
CA GLU A 28 -8.16 16.83 -4.36
C GLU A 28 -9.54 16.40 -4.87
N LYS A 29 -10.36 17.33 -5.35
CA LYS A 29 -11.66 17.02 -5.97
C LYS A 29 -11.53 16.07 -7.16
N PHE A 30 -10.60 16.33 -8.06
CA PHE A 30 -10.29 15.45 -9.18
C PHE A 30 -9.90 14.04 -8.74
N PHE A 31 -9.08 13.91 -7.69
CA PHE A 31 -8.69 12.63 -7.16
C PHE A 31 -9.88 11.87 -6.56
N GLU A 32 -10.75 12.57 -5.81
CA GLU A 32 -11.97 11.96 -5.24
C GLU A 32 -12.93 11.47 -6.35
N GLU A 33 -13.07 12.19 -7.46
CA GLU A 33 -13.86 11.74 -8.61
C GLU A 33 -13.26 10.46 -9.25
N ILE A 34 -11.94 10.39 -9.39
CA ILE A 34 -11.25 9.22 -9.95
C ILE A 34 -11.36 8.01 -9.02
N ARG A 35 -11.36 8.21 -7.71
CA ARG A 35 -11.50 7.12 -6.73
C ARG A 35 -12.82 6.34 -6.85
N CYS A 36 -13.80 6.90 -7.52
CA CYS A 36 -15.07 6.23 -7.81
C CYS A 36 -15.00 5.25 -9.00
N ASP A 37 -13.90 5.23 -9.76
CA ASP A 37 -13.75 4.45 -10.99
C ASP A 37 -12.38 3.74 -11.02
N GLU A 38 -12.41 2.42 -10.90
CA GLU A 38 -11.19 1.61 -10.83
C GLU A 38 -10.33 1.72 -12.11
N ARG A 39 -10.97 1.80 -13.29
CA ARG A 39 -10.25 1.93 -14.57
C ARG A 39 -9.55 3.27 -14.68
N LYS A 40 -10.21 4.35 -14.25
CA LYS A 40 -9.60 5.68 -14.23
C LYS A 40 -8.47 5.76 -13.21
N MET A 41 -8.63 5.10 -12.05
CA MET A 41 -7.57 5.01 -11.06
C MET A 41 -6.36 4.24 -11.60
N GLU A 42 -6.56 3.12 -12.27
CA GLU A 42 -5.46 2.38 -12.91
C GLU A 42 -4.71 3.25 -13.93
N GLN A 43 -5.43 3.99 -14.77
CA GLN A 43 -4.84 4.93 -15.73
C GLN A 43 -4.05 6.03 -15.02
N LEU A 44 -4.59 6.58 -13.92
CA LEU A 44 -3.89 7.57 -13.10
C LEU A 44 -2.60 7.00 -12.51
N VAL A 45 -2.64 5.80 -11.94
CA VAL A 45 -1.48 5.14 -11.34
C VAL A 45 -0.38 4.96 -12.39
N ARG A 46 -0.72 4.42 -13.56
CA ARG A 46 0.25 4.25 -14.66
C ARG A 46 0.85 5.58 -15.12
N ALA A 47 0.01 6.59 -15.36
CA ALA A 47 0.45 7.91 -15.78
C ALA A 47 1.33 8.60 -14.72
N PHE A 48 1.02 8.40 -13.43
CA PHE A 48 1.81 8.93 -12.33
C PHE A 48 3.19 8.28 -12.27
N CYS A 49 3.24 6.95 -12.35
CA CYS A 49 4.51 6.21 -12.37
C CYS A 49 5.38 6.61 -13.57
N ASP A 50 4.79 6.69 -14.76
CA ASP A 50 5.50 7.11 -15.98
C ASP A 50 6.06 8.52 -15.91
N THR A 51 5.43 9.39 -15.14
CA THR A 51 5.79 10.83 -15.10
C THR A 51 6.72 11.17 -13.96
N TYR A 52 6.55 10.53 -12.81
CA TYR A 52 7.18 10.98 -11.56
C TYR A 52 8.06 9.94 -10.89
N LEU A 53 7.89 8.65 -11.19
CA LEU A 53 8.66 7.61 -10.54
C LEU A 53 9.65 6.97 -11.49
N ILE A 54 10.81 6.61 -10.94
CA ILE A 54 11.90 5.99 -11.70
C ILE A 54 12.29 4.64 -11.08
N ASP A 55 12.71 3.73 -11.91
CA ASP A 55 13.32 2.45 -11.50
C ASP A 55 14.81 2.64 -11.13
N ALA A 56 15.46 1.56 -10.73
CA ALA A 56 16.89 1.55 -10.39
C ALA A 56 17.80 1.96 -11.58
N ASN A 57 17.30 1.84 -12.81
CA ASN A 57 18.01 2.20 -14.03
C ASN A 57 17.66 3.60 -14.54
N GLN A 58 17.05 4.44 -13.72
CA GLN A 58 16.61 5.81 -14.06
C GLN A 58 15.57 5.87 -15.19
N ARG A 59 14.84 4.79 -15.45
CA ARG A 59 13.76 4.73 -16.44
C ARG A 59 12.40 4.94 -15.75
N PRO A 60 11.36 5.36 -16.48
CA PRO A 60 10.01 5.45 -15.94
C PRO A 60 9.57 4.11 -15.34
N LEU A 61 9.01 4.20 -14.13
CA LEU A 61 8.65 3.03 -13.33
C LEU A 61 7.54 2.22 -13.99
N ARG A 62 7.77 0.94 -14.17
CA ARG A 62 6.78 -0.03 -14.65
C ARG A 62 6.32 -0.94 -13.53
N LEU A 63 5.01 -1.00 -13.34
CA LEU A 63 4.38 -1.82 -12.30
C LEU A 63 4.03 -3.19 -12.83
N ARG A 64 4.37 -4.22 -12.07
CA ARG A 64 3.88 -5.58 -12.31
C ARG A 64 2.36 -5.67 -12.08
N PRO A 65 1.64 -6.61 -12.70
CA PRO A 65 0.19 -6.73 -12.57
C PRO A 65 -0.31 -6.79 -11.12
N LEU A 66 0.35 -7.60 -10.27
CA LEU A 66 0.06 -7.70 -8.85
C LEU A 66 0.20 -6.34 -8.14
N GLN A 67 1.31 -5.64 -8.38
CA GLN A 67 1.56 -4.33 -7.77
C GLN A 67 0.52 -3.30 -8.21
N LEU A 68 0.24 -3.25 -9.50
CA LEU A 68 -0.77 -2.35 -10.05
C LEU A 68 -2.15 -2.61 -9.44
N LYS A 69 -2.54 -3.88 -9.29
CA LYS A 69 -3.81 -4.27 -8.67
C LYS A 69 -3.88 -3.84 -7.20
N ILE A 70 -2.82 -4.08 -6.42
CA ILE A 70 -2.75 -3.63 -5.01
C ILE A 70 -2.89 -2.11 -4.92
N ILE A 71 -2.13 -1.35 -5.71
CA ILE A 71 -2.15 0.13 -5.67
C ILE A 71 -3.54 0.66 -6.06
N THR A 72 -4.07 0.20 -7.19
CA THR A 72 -5.36 0.65 -7.71
C THR A 72 -6.48 0.41 -6.69
N LYS A 73 -6.56 -0.81 -6.17
CA LYS A 73 -7.58 -1.17 -5.16
C LYS A 73 -7.42 -0.39 -3.86
N SER A 74 -6.20 -0.13 -3.41
CA SER A 74 -5.96 0.65 -2.18
C SER A 74 -6.45 2.09 -2.29
N LEU A 75 -6.45 2.66 -3.50
CA LEU A 75 -6.80 4.06 -3.75
C LEU A 75 -8.26 4.26 -4.16
N THR A 76 -8.98 3.22 -4.62
CA THR A 76 -10.38 3.32 -5.06
C THR A 76 -11.37 3.13 -3.93
N TYR A 77 -12.56 3.69 -4.06
CA TYR A 77 -13.68 3.39 -3.18
C TYR A 77 -14.30 2.02 -3.51
N PRO A 78 -14.78 1.26 -2.51
CA PRO A 78 -15.49 0.01 -2.74
C PRO A 78 -16.70 0.23 -3.67
N LYS A 79 -16.77 -0.52 -4.77
CA LYS A 79 -17.86 -0.41 -5.76
C LYS A 79 -18.13 1.04 -6.21
N GLY A 80 -17.08 1.90 -6.19
CA GLY A 80 -17.20 3.33 -6.54
C GLY A 80 -17.96 4.19 -5.53
N ASN A 81 -18.27 3.68 -4.35
CA ASN A 81 -19.08 4.38 -3.34
C ASN A 81 -18.20 5.09 -2.29
N PRO A 82 -18.15 6.45 -2.27
CA PRO A 82 -17.34 7.20 -1.31
C PRO A 82 -17.82 7.10 0.14
N ASN A 83 -19.03 6.62 0.38
CA ASN A 83 -19.57 6.43 1.72
C ASN A 83 -19.15 5.12 2.37
N VAL A 84 -18.58 4.19 1.57
CA VAL A 84 -18.10 2.89 2.05
C VAL A 84 -16.61 2.97 2.33
N GLN A 85 -16.21 2.60 3.55
CA GLN A 85 -14.80 2.54 3.93
C GLN A 85 -14.06 1.48 3.12
N ARG A 86 -12.90 1.83 2.53
CA ARG A 86 -12.00 0.85 1.90
C ARG A 86 -11.29 0.06 3.00
N LYS A 87 -11.58 -1.23 3.10
CA LYS A 87 -10.82 -2.17 3.91
C LYS A 87 -10.28 -3.29 3.02
N MET A 88 -9.02 -3.63 3.18
CA MET A 88 -8.36 -4.68 2.39
C MET A 88 -7.63 -5.65 3.28
N ALA A 89 -7.74 -6.93 2.93
CA ALA A 89 -6.94 -8.02 3.47
C ALA A 89 -6.15 -8.66 2.32
N ILE A 90 -4.81 -8.54 2.35
CA ILE A 90 -3.94 -8.93 1.25
C ILE A 90 -2.92 -9.95 1.73
N LEU A 91 -2.98 -11.15 1.17
CA LEU A 91 -1.88 -12.10 1.24
C LEU A 91 -1.09 -12.06 -0.06
N ALA A 92 0.20 -11.98 0.04
CA ALA A 92 1.09 -12.06 -1.11
C ALA A 92 2.46 -12.61 -0.68
N PRO A 93 3.13 -13.39 -1.54
CA PRO A 93 4.35 -14.09 -1.17
C PRO A 93 5.48 -13.14 -0.81
N ARG A 94 6.42 -13.66 -0.03
CA ARG A 94 7.62 -12.93 0.34
C ARG A 94 8.41 -12.55 -0.91
N GLY A 95 8.89 -11.31 -1.01
CA GLY A 95 9.61 -10.83 -2.18
C GLY A 95 8.75 -10.39 -3.36
N SER A 96 7.42 -10.59 -3.34
CA SER A 96 6.52 -10.16 -4.43
C SER A 96 6.49 -8.65 -4.70
N GLY A 97 7.02 -7.85 -3.76
CA GLY A 97 7.02 -6.39 -3.83
C GLY A 97 5.73 -5.75 -3.32
N LYS A 98 4.98 -6.44 -2.45
CA LYS A 98 3.73 -5.93 -1.84
C LYS A 98 3.92 -4.62 -1.06
N SER A 99 4.89 -4.57 -0.15
CA SER A 99 5.19 -3.37 0.66
C SER A 99 5.69 -2.21 -0.20
N TRP A 100 6.47 -2.53 -1.24
CA TRP A 100 6.91 -1.54 -2.22
C TRP A 100 5.73 -0.97 -3.03
N ALA A 101 4.77 -1.80 -3.45
CA ALA A 101 3.57 -1.34 -4.13
C ALA A 101 2.77 -0.35 -3.26
N LEU A 102 2.62 -0.63 -1.97
CA LEU A 102 1.94 0.29 -1.06
C LEU A 102 2.70 1.61 -0.85
N SER A 103 4.03 1.61 -0.97
CA SER A 103 4.78 2.87 -0.94
C SER A 103 4.40 3.80 -2.10
N VAL A 104 4.16 3.24 -3.29
CA VAL A 104 3.66 3.99 -4.45
C VAL A 104 2.24 4.53 -4.19
N ALA A 105 1.35 3.71 -3.61
CA ALA A 105 0.01 4.17 -3.23
C ALA A 105 0.07 5.34 -2.24
N VAL A 106 0.97 5.29 -1.25
CA VAL A 106 1.20 6.39 -0.29
C VAL A 106 1.70 7.65 -0.99
N VAL A 107 2.65 7.54 -1.92
CA VAL A 107 3.15 8.70 -2.67
C VAL A 107 2.03 9.37 -3.46
N ILE A 108 1.21 8.58 -4.17
CA ILE A 108 0.06 9.09 -4.92
C ILE A 108 -0.94 9.75 -3.96
N TRP A 109 -1.27 9.10 -2.84
CA TRP A 109 -2.16 9.67 -1.83
C TRP A 109 -1.65 11.01 -1.31
N MET A 110 -0.41 11.08 -0.85
CA MET A 110 0.21 12.29 -0.32
C MET A 110 0.30 13.40 -1.38
N PHE A 111 0.46 13.02 -2.64
CA PHE A 111 0.53 13.95 -3.75
C PHE A 111 -0.81 14.66 -4.01
N PHE A 112 -1.92 13.91 -4.02
CA PHE A 112 -3.23 14.46 -4.30
C PHE A 112 -3.92 15.03 -3.07
N ARG A 113 -3.68 14.44 -1.91
CA ARG A 113 -4.27 14.84 -0.62
C ARG A 113 -3.25 15.61 0.23
N ARG A 114 -2.95 16.83 -0.18
CA ARG A 114 -1.88 17.64 0.42
C ARG A 114 -2.25 18.31 1.75
N PHE A 115 -3.53 18.37 2.10
CA PHE A 115 -3.99 19.13 3.26
C PHE A 115 -4.46 18.25 4.40
N ARG A 116 -3.72 18.32 5.53
CA ARG A 116 -4.11 17.79 6.85
C ARG A 116 -4.38 16.30 6.93
N ASP A 117 -4.01 15.52 5.92
CA ASP A 117 -4.11 14.08 5.98
C ASP A 117 -2.98 13.47 6.81
N VAL A 118 -3.27 12.36 7.47
CA VAL A 118 -2.29 11.57 8.21
C VAL A 118 -2.26 10.16 7.63
N VAL A 119 -1.20 9.85 6.92
CA VAL A 119 -0.88 8.48 6.52
C VAL A 119 -0.08 7.83 7.63
N PHE A 120 -0.51 6.66 8.07
CA PHE A 120 0.19 5.93 9.11
C PHE A 120 0.55 4.53 8.64
N VAL A 121 1.82 4.16 8.82
CA VAL A 121 2.34 2.83 8.54
C VAL A 121 2.72 2.16 9.85
N ILE A 122 2.16 1.00 10.09
CA ILE A 122 2.48 0.17 11.25
C ILE A 122 2.94 -1.22 10.82
N ALA A 123 3.78 -1.83 11.63
CA ALA A 123 4.29 -3.17 11.42
C ALA A 123 4.71 -3.78 12.77
N PRO A 124 4.97 -5.10 12.85
CA PRO A 124 5.39 -5.74 14.10
C PRO A 124 6.70 -5.21 14.68
N SER A 125 7.61 -4.75 13.83
CA SER A 125 8.92 -4.22 14.24
C SER A 125 9.23 -2.86 13.64
N GLU A 126 10.19 -2.15 14.24
CA GLU A 126 10.67 -0.86 13.76
C GLU A 126 11.26 -0.95 12.34
N ASP A 127 12.03 -2.00 12.05
CA ASP A 127 12.65 -2.21 10.74
C ASP A 127 11.61 -2.47 9.64
N GLN A 128 10.59 -3.27 9.95
CA GLN A 128 9.48 -3.52 9.02
C GLN A 128 8.66 -2.25 8.79
N ALA A 129 8.33 -1.49 9.85
CA ALA A 129 7.65 -0.20 9.69
C ALA A 129 8.50 0.82 8.89
N ALA A 130 9.84 0.71 8.98
CA ALA A 130 10.76 1.54 8.22
C ALA A 130 10.74 1.24 6.71
N LEU A 131 10.40 0.02 6.30
CA LEU A 131 10.54 -0.41 4.91
C LEU A 131 9.68 0.44 3.97
N ILE A 132 8.36 0.49 4.19
CA ILE A 132 7.44 1.30 3.37
C ILE A 132 7.80 2.79 3.48
N PHE A 133 8.10 3.27 4.69
CA PHE A 133 8.49 4.66 4.91
C PHE A 133 9.73 5.06 4.09
N ASN A 134 10.76 4.21 4.07
CA ASN A 134 11.98 4.44 3.34
C ASN A 134 11.77 4.41 1.81
N TYR A 135 10.88 3.53 1.32
CA TYR A 135 10.49 3.54 -0.09
C TYR A 135 9.79 4.84 -0.46
N VAL A 136 8.82 5.29 0.34
CA VAL A 136 8.15 6.59 0.12
C VAL A 136 9.15 7.74 0.11
N TYR A 137 10.08 7.76 1.09
CA TYR A 137 11.13 8.78 1.15
C TYR A 137 12.00 8.79 -0.12
N ARG A 138 12.39 7.60 -0.61
CA ARG A 138 13.18 7.48 -1.86
C ARG A 138 12.40 8.01 -3.06
N HIS A 139 11.15 7.64 -3.24
CA HIS A 139 10.33 8.14 -4.34
C HIS A 139 10.25 9.68 -4.36
N PHE A 140 10.10 10.30 -3.21
CA PHE A 140 10.13 11.76 -3.13
C PHE A 140 11.51 12.33 -3.40
N ARG A 141 12.56 11.77 -2.82
CA ARG A 141 13.94 12.26 -2.95
C ARG A 141 14.44 12.17 -4.39
N ASP A 142 14.15 11.07 -5.07
CA ASP A 142 14.74 10.75 -6.37
C ASP A 142 14.06 11.49 -7.54
N ASN A 143 12.97 12.24 -7.28
CA ASN A 143 12.33 13.11 -8.25
C ASN A 143 12.34 14.58 -7.77
N VAL A 144 12.99 15.46 -8.52
CA VAL A 144 13.18 16.88 -8.15
C VAL A 144 11.84 17.59 -7.89
N PHE A 145 10.81 17.30 -8.69
CA PHE A 145 9.51 17.92 -8.52
C PHE A 145 8.81 17.40 -7.26
N LEU A 146 8.74 16.08 -7.06
CA LEU A 146 8.16 15.49 -5.84
C LEU A 146 8.89 15.95 -4.59
N ASN A 147 10.21 16.00 -4.63
CA ASN A 147 11.04 16.50 -3.51
C ASN A 147 10.70 17.96 -3.17
N SER A 148 10.43 18.79 -4.18
CA SER A 148 10.05 20.19 -3.96
C SER A 148 8.73 20.37 -3.19
N LEU A 149 7.90 19.33 -3.10
CA LEU A 149 6.62 19.33 -2.36
C LEU A 149 6.79 19.01 -0.87
N ILE A 150 7.95 18.48 -0.48
CA ILE A 150 8.25 18.21 0.92
C ILE A 150 8.50 19.53 1.65
N GLY A 151 7.81 19.71 2.78
CA GLY A 151 8.04 20.81 3.71
C GLY A 151 9.11 20.49 4.76
N ALA A 152 9.06 19.28 5.29
CA ALA A 152 10.02 18.77 6.27
C ALA A 152 10.04 17.23 6.28
N TYR A 153 11.17 16.66 6.65
CA TYR A 153 11.27 15.24 6.97
C TYR A 153 12.11 15.00 8.21
N LYS A 154 11.81 13.91 8.90
CA LYS A 154 12.52 13.44 10.08
C LYS A 154 12.73 11.93 9.96
N LEU A 155 13.97 11.46 10.00
CA LEU A 155 14.31 10.04 9.79
C LEU A 155 14.45 9.26 11.10
N HIS A 156 14.76 9.95 12.21
CA HIS A 156 14.94 9.36 13.54
C HIS A 156 13.98 9.98 14.56
N ASN A 157 13.82 9.36 15.71
CA ASN A 157 12.98 9.85 16.80
C ASN A 157 11.58 10.29 16.33
N LYS A 158 10.67 9.36 16.11
CA LYS A 158 9.34 9.55 15.50
C LYS A 158 9.43 9.99 14.04
N PRO A 159 9.91 9.10 13.15
CA PRO A 159 10.08 9.41 11.74
C PRO A 159 8.82 9.94 11.08
N SER A 160 8.99 10.94 10.23
CA SER A 160 7.87 11.56 9.53
C SER A 160 8.31 12.27 8.25
N ILE A 161 7.42 12.30 7.26
CA ILE A 161 7.53 13.14 6.06
C ILE A 161 6.31 14.05 6.05
N LYS A 162 6.54 15.37 6.06
CA LYS A 162 5.48 16.39 6.03
C LYS A 162 5.50 17.11 4.69
N MET A 163 4.39 17.09 4.00
CA MET A 163 4.19 17.86 2.78
C MET A 163 4.01 19.36 3.09
N LYS A 164 4.35 20.24 2.15
CA LYS A 164 4.13 21.70 2.30
C LYS A 164 2.67 22.06 2.56
N GLY A 165 1.72 21.24 2.06
CA GLY A 165 0.29 21.40 2.33
C GLY A 165 -0.16 20.91 3.71
N GLY A 166 0.68 20.20 4.46
CA GLY A 166 0.40 19.72 5.81
C GLY A 166 0.14 18.23 5.95
N THR A 167 -0.09 17.48 4.88
CA THR A 167 -0.23 16.01 4.92
C THR A 167 1.04 15.37 5.47
N LEU A 168 0.86 14.41 6.34
CA LEU A 168 1.91 13.83 7.16
C LEU A 168 1.94 12.32 7.02
N LEU A 169 3.09 11.76 6.66
CA LEU A 169 3.37 10.33 6.80
C LEU A 169 4.09 10.08 8.11
N ARG A 170 3.63 9.10 8.87
CA ARG A 170 4.25 8.58 10.10
C ARG A 170 4.39 7.06 10.03
N ARG A 171 5.27 6.52 10.84
CA ARG A 171 5.39 5.09 11.07
C ARG A 171 5.63 4.77 12.54
N ALA A 172 5.23 3.60 12.96
CA ALA A 172 5.57 3.05 14.28
C ALA A 172 5.45 1.52 14.30
N PRO A 173 6.23 0.85 15.16
CA PRO A 173 6.03 -0.56 15.44
C PRO A 173 4.83 -0.77 16.37
N ILE A 174 4.18 -1.93 16.23
CA ILE A 174 3.23 -2.47 17.20
C ILE A 174 3.77 -3.80 17.71
N ALA A 175 4.33 -3.80 18.88
CA ALA A 175 4.93 -4.97 19.50
C ALA A 175 4.46 -5.10 20.96
N PRO A 176 4.55 -6.31 21.56
CA PRO A 176 4.25 -6.50 22.98
C PRO A 176 5.03 -5.56 23.88
N SER A 177 6.28 -5.24 23.52
CA SER A 177 7.16 -4.34 24.29
C SER A 177 6.64 -2.92 24.43
N ASN A 178 5.87 -2.41 23.47
CA ASN A 178 5.27 -1.06 23.52
C ASN A 178 3.75 -1.05 23.69
N GLN A 179 3.13 -2.23 23.84
CA GLN A 179 1.68 -2.41 24.03
C GLN A 179 0.81 -1.61 23.04
N GLY A 180 1.31 -1.37 21.82
CA GLY A 180 0.61 -0.59 20.80
C GLY A 180 0.44 0.90 21.12
N GLN A 181 1.10 1.45 22.14
CA GLN A 181 0.92 2.87 22.56
C GLN A 181 1.22 3.87 21.45
N ALA A 182 2.09 3.52 20.50
CA ALA A 182 2.50 4.42 19.44
C ALA A 182 1.37 4.87 18.50
N ILE A 183 0.30 4.06 18.37
CA ILE A 183 -0.85 4.36 17.52
C ILE A 183 -2.06 4.91 18.30
N ARG A 184 -2.12 4.72 19.60
CA ARG A 184 -3.23 5.23 20.43
C ARG A 184 -3.38 6.74 20.29
N GLY A 185 -4.61 7.20 20.06
CA GLY A 185 -4.91 8.62 19.86
C GLY A 185 -4.49 9.18 18.50
N GLN A 186 -3.97 8.35 17.59
CA GLN A 186 -3.78 8.73 16.21
C GLN A 186 -5.09 8.57 15.43
N HIS A 187 -5.33 9.50 14.51
CA HIS A 187 -6.51 9.50 13.66
C HIS A 187 -6.06 9.49 12.19
N PRO A 188 -5.55 8.34 11.68
CA PRO A 188 -5.08 8.27 10.32
C PRO A 188 -6.21 8.47 9.33
N THR A 189 -5.91 9.13 8.21
CA THR A 189 -6.79 9.22 7.04
C THR A 189 -6.44 8.18 5.97
N PHE A 190 -5.34 7.46 6.17
CA PHE A 190 -4.93 6.27 5.43
C PHE A 190 -4.05 5.40 6.34
N LEU A 191 -4.45 4.17 6.62
CA LEU A 191 -3.73 3.26 7.50
C LEU A 191 -3.24 2.02 6.76
N ILE A 192 -1.96 1.73 6.88
CA ILE A 192 -1.32 0.52 6.38
C ILE A 192 -0.79 -0.29 7.55
N VAL A 193 -1.08 -1.58 7.56
CA VAL A 193 -0.52 -2.56 8.49
C VAL A 193 0.27 -3.58 7.70
N ASP A 194 1.59 -3.43 7.70
CA ASP A 194 2.50 -4.36 7.02
C ASP A 194 2.84 -5.55 7.95
N GLU A 195 2.98 -6.72 7.35
CA GLU A 195 3.17 -8.00 8.05
C GLU A 195 2.15 -8.20 9.20
N SER A 196 0.90 -7.82 8.92
CA SER A 196 -0.23 -7.86 9.85
C SER A 196 -0.40 -9.23 10.55
N PRO A 197 -0.23 -10.40 9.88
CA PRO A 197 -0.35 -11.69 10.54
C PRO A 197 0.66 -11.96 11.68
N LEU A 198 1.71 -11.15 11.80
CA LEU A 198 2.70 -11.25 12.88
C LEU A 198 2.33 -10.42 14.11
N ILE A 199 1.30 -9.58 14.04
CA ILE A 199 0.81 -8.79 15.16
C ILE A 199 -0.17 -9.64 15.97
N ALA A 200 0.06 -9.76 17.27
CA ALA A 200 -0.83 -10.48 18.16
C ALA A 200 -2.26 -9.88 18.11
N ASP A 201 -3.28 -10.73 18.05
CA ASP A 201 -4.68 -10.34 17.92
C ASP A 201 -5.13 -9.33 18.98
N THR A 202 -4.76 -9.55 20.23
CA THR A 202 -5.09 -8.65 21.33
C THR A 202 -4.55 -7.24 21.08
N LEU A 203 -3.29 -7.12 20.64
CA LEU A 203 -2.70 -5.81 20.30
C LEU A 203 -3.37 -5.17 19.09
N PHE A 204 -3.75 -5.99 18.12
CA PHE A 204 -4.40 -5.51 16.91
C PHE A 204 -5.80 -4.96 17.20
N ILE A 205 -6.64 -5.74 17.89
CA ILE A 205 -8.00 -5.36 18.25
C ILE A 205 -8.02 -4.15 19.19
N ASP A 206 -7.14 -4.13 20.19
CA ASP A 206 -7.14 -3.05 21.21
C ASP A 206 -6.55 -1.73 20.71
N ASN A 207 -5.70 -1.75 19.69
CA ASN A 207 -4.96 -0.54 19.28
C ASN A 207 -5.18 -0.13 17.83
N VAL A 208 -5.33 -1.08 16.89
CA VAL A 208 -5.42 -0.78 15.45
C VAL A 208 -6.87 -0.53 15.04
N GLU A 209 -7.77 -1.43 15.37
CA GLU A 209 -9.18 -1.30 14.96
C GLU A 209 -9.84 0.01 15.43
N PRO A 210 -9.64 0.49 16.67
CA PRO A 210 -10.24 1.75 17.09
C PRO A 210 -9.78 2.97 16.28
N CYS A 211 -8.56 2.93 15.72
CA CYS A 211 -8.01 4.06 14.97
C CYS A 211 -8.72 4.30 13.62
N ILE A 212 -9.37 3.27 13.06
CA ILE A 212 -10.01 3.35 11.74
C ILE A 212 -11.50 3.67 11.80
N VAL A 213 -12.14 3.46 12.94
CA VAL A 213 -13.60 3.62 13.09
C VAL A 213 -14.00 5.09 12.94
N ALA A 214 -13.26 6.00 13.56
CA ALA A 214 -13.62 7.41 13.64
C ALA A 214 -13.58 8.13 12.28
N ASN A 215 -12.63 7.79 11.40
CA ASN A 215 -12.34 8.58 10.20
C ASN A 215 -12.74 7.89 8.88
N LYS A 216 -13.27 6.66 8.92
CA LYS A 216 -13.52 5.83 7.73
C LYS A 216 -12.30 5.78 6.78
N ALA A 217 -11.10 5.82 7.35
CA ALA A 217 -9.85 5.81 6.59
C ALA A 217 -9.71 4.52 5.77
N PRO A 218 -9.15 4.55 4.57
CA PRO A 218 -8.66 3.35 3.92
C PRO A 218 -7.77 2.57 4.86
N PHE A 219 -8.07 1.29 5.00
CA PHE A 219 -7.43 0.38 5.93
C PHE A 219 -6.88 -0.83 5.17
N ILE A 220 -5.59 -0.90 5.02
CA ILE A 220 -4.91 -1.88 4.20
C ILE A 220 -4.07 -2.79 5.08
N ASN A 221 -4.51 -4.03 5.25
CA ASN A 221 -3.76 -5.09 5.91
C ASN A 221 -3.07 -5.96 4.87
N LEU A 222 -1.79 -6.23 5.08
CA LEU A 222 -1.04 -7.10 4.21
C LEU A 222 0.00 -7.92 4.98
N GLY A 223 0.40 -9.03 4.39
CA GLY A 223 1.45 -9.88 4.95
C GLY A 223 1.54 -11.24 4.28
N THR A 224 2.37 -12.10 4.84
CA THR A 224 2.43 -13.53 4.60
C THR A 224 1.66 -14.25 5.71
N PRO A 225 0.93 -15.32 5.41
CA PRO A 225 0.11 -16.00 6.41
C PRO A 225 0.96 -16.66 7.49
N LYS A 226 0.34 -16.87 8.64
CA LYS A 226 0.89 -17.63 9.76
C LYS A 226 -0.14 -18.67 10.21
N SER A 227 -0.63 -18.59 11.44
CA SER A 227 -1.65 -19.46 11.97
C SER A 227 -3.06 -19.07 11.51
N LYS A 228 -3.96 -20.02 11.41
CA LYS A 228 -5.40 -19.79 11.20
C LYS A 228 -6.04 -19.01 12.36
N GLU A 229 -5.46 -19.04 13.53
CA GLU A 229 -5.95 -18.32 14.71
C GLU A 229 -5.51 -16.88 14.73
N ASN A 230 -5.86 -16.09 13.66
CA ASN A 230 -5.46 -14.69 13.65
C ASN A 230 -6.48 -13.83 12.88
N HIS A 231 -6.47 -12.51 13.16
CA HIS A 231 -7.41 -11.57 12.55
C HIS A 231 -7.35 -11.56 11.03
N MET A 232 -6.15 -11.74 10.44
CA MET A 232 -6.00 -11.75 8.99
C MET A 232 -6.70 -12.94 8.34
N HIS A 233 -6.65 -14.12 8.97
CA HIS A 233 -7.39 -15.29 8.53
C HIS A 233 -8.91 -15.02 8.58
N ARG A 234 -9.41 -14.42 9.67
CA ARG A 234 -10.82 -14.05 9.79
C ARG A 234 -11.26 -13.07 8.69
N TYR A 235 -10.48 -12.02 8.43
CA TYR A 235 -10.81 -11.05 7.38
C TYR A 235 -10.88 -11.67 5.99
N LEU A 236 -10.08 -12.69 5.71
CA LEU A 236 -10.02 -13.35 4.41
C LEU A 236 -11.06 -14.45 4.21
N TYR A 237 -11.41 -15.19 5.26
CA TYR A 237 -12.18 -16.43 5.11
C TYR A 237 -13.49 -16.47 5.89
N ASP A 238 -13.67 -15.67 6.94
CA ASP A 238 -14.94 -15.63 7.67
C ASP A 238 -15.99 -14.83 6.86
N GLU A 239 -17.15 -15.46 6.64
CA GLU A 239 -18.25 -14.89 5.87
C GLU A 239 -18.80 -13.58 6.46
N SER A 240 -18.68 -13.37 7.77
CA SER A 240 -19.08 -12.12 8.42
C SER A 240 -18.31 -10.88 7.91
N TYR A 241 -17.15 -11.08 7.31
CA TYR A 241 -16.32 -10.02 6.74
C TYR A 241 -16.38 -9.93 5.20
N ALA A 242 -17.14 -10.80 4.51
CA ALA A 242 -17.16 -10.89 3.05
C ALA A 242 -17.55 -9.57 2.36
N ASP A 243 -18.53 -8.85 2.90
CA ASP A 243 -18.96 -7.57 2.35
C ASP A 243 -18.13 -6.37 2.87
N THR A 244 -17.29 -6.59 3.88
CA THR A 244 -16.56 -5.53 4.55
C THR A 244 -15.14 -5.36 3.99
N PHE A 245 -14.49 -6.47 3.66
CA PHE A 245 -13.10 -6.48 3.18
C PHE A 245 -13.01 -6.83 1.70
N GLU A 246 -12.24 -6.07 0.96
CA GLU A 246 -11.69 -6.51 -0.32
C GLU A 246 -10.61 -7.56 -0.03
N ARG A 247 -10.87 -8.78 -0.43
CA ARG A 247 -10.01 -9.94 -0.18
C ARG A 247 -9.10 -10.16 -1.37
N MET A 248 -7.78 -10.20 -1.13
CA MET A 248 -6.79 -10.44 -2.16
C MET A 248 -5.82 -11.51 -1.68
N HIS A 249 -5.77 -12.60 -2.41
CA HIS A 249 -4.86 -13.71 -2.14
C HIS A 249 -4.04 -13.98 -3.40
N PHE A 250 -2.73 -13.84 -3.29
CA PHE A 250 -1.76 -14.11 -4.34
C PHE A 250 -0.78 -15.17 -3.86
N ASN A 251 -0.34 -16.03 -4.77
CA ASN A 251 0.73 -16.96 -4.54
C ASN A 251 1.94 -16.62 -5.44
N TRP A 252 2.99 -17.44 -5.37
CA TRP A 252 4.20 -17.18 -6.15
C TRP A 252 3.97 -17.19 -7.66
N ARG A 253 2.98 -17.95 -8.17
CA ARG A 253 2.64 -18.02 -9.61
C ARG A 253 2.10 -16.68 -10.12
N ASP A 254 1.39 -15.95 -9.29
CA ASP A 254 0.94 -14.58 -9.61
C ASP A 254 2.11 -13.60 -9.74
N ALA A 255 3.24 -13.90 -9.12
CA ALA A 255 4.41 -13.05 -9.12
C ALA A 255 5.43 -13.38 -10.22
N VAL A 256 5.40 -14.60 -10.82
CA VAL A 256 6.27 -14.98 -11.96
C VAL A 256 5.72 -14.51 -13.31
N ILE A 257 4.56 -13.85 -13.35
CA ILE A 257 3.98 -13.34 -14.60
C ILE A 257 4.95 -12.34 -15.24
N LYS A 258 5.44 -12.70 -16.44
CA LYS A 258 6.34 -11.86 -17.24
C LYS A 258 5.53 -10.80 -18.01
N GLY A 259 6.16 -9.66 -18.25
CA GLY A 259 5.64 -8.61 -19.11
C GLY A 259 6.75 -7.98 -19.92
N GLU A 260 6.43 -7.33 -21.05
CA GLU A 260 7.41 -6.69 -21.93
C GLU A 260 8.20 -5.57 -21.25
N ALA A 261 7.64 -4.98 -20.18
CA ALA A 261 8.16 -3.78 -19.55
C ALA A 261 8.72 -4.00 -18.15
N TYR A 262 8.72 -5.20 -17.62
CA TYR A 262 9.22 -5.50 -16.28
C TYR A 262 9.71 -6.94 -16.14
N GLU A 263 10.66 -7.14 -15.22
CA GLU A 263 11.09 -8.48 -14.82
C GLU A 263 10.25 -8.96 -13.63
N PRO A 264 9.84 -10.24 -13.58
CA PRO A 264 9.17 -10.81 -12.42
C PRO A 264 10.14 -10.90 -11.24
N PRO A 265 9.65 -10.90 -9.99
CA PRO A 265 10.50 -11.01 -8.80
C PRO A 265 11.11 -12.39 -8.63
N TYR A 266 10.52 -13.41 -9.27
CA TYR A 266 10.97 -14.79 -9.20
C TYR A 266 11.20 -15.34 -10.60
N ASP A 267 12.25 -16.13 -10.76
CA ASP A 267 12.38 -17.04 -11.91
C ASP A 267 11.54 -18.29 -11.64
N GLU A 268 10.76 -18.72 -12.64
CA GLU A 268 9.83 -19.86 -12.49
C GLU A 268 10.57 -21.18 -12.23
N GLU A 269 11.67 -21.42 -12.95
CA GLU A 269 12.48 -22.62 -12.80
C GLU A 269 13.15 -22.66 -11.42
N GLU A 270 13.68 -21.52 -10.95
CA GLU A 270 14.25 -21.40 -9.62
C GLU A 270 13.20 -21.68 -8.52
N MET A 271 11.96 -21.20 -8.70
CA MET A 271 10.87 -21.45 -7.75
C MET A 271 10.45 -22.92 -7.73
N LEU A 272 10.39 -23.59 -8.89
CA LEU A 272 10.10 -25.02 -8.97
C LEU A 272 11.20 -25.85 -8.29
N ASN A 273 12.46 -25.51 -8.50
CA ASN A 273 13.59 -26.17 -7.83
C ASN A 273 13.51 -25.98 -6.31
N LYS A 274 13.20 -24.79 -5.84
CA LYS A 274 13.02 -24.49 -4.42
C LYS A 274 11.83 -25.24 -3.81
N MET A 275 10.74 -25.41 -4.55
CA MET A 275 9.58 -26.20 -4.12
C MET A 275 9.96 -27.66 -3.90
N VAL A 276 10.78 -28.23 -4.80
CA VAL A 276 11.29 -29.60 -4.63
C VAL A 276 12.24 -29.71 -3.45
N GLU A 277 13.17 -28.74 -3.30
CA GLU A 277 14.15 -28.72 -2.20
C GLU A 277 13.49 -28.62 -0.82
N TRP A 278 12.51 -27.73 -0.65
CA TRP A 278 11.84 -27.49 0.62
C TRP A 278 10.73 -28.49 0.92
N GLY A 279 10.21 -29.15 -0.13
CA GLY A 279 9.02 -29.97 -0.10
C GLY A 279 7.74 -29.13 -0.29
N GLU A 280 6.92 -29.52 -1.25
CA GLU A 280 5.65 -28.85 -1.59
C GLU A 280 4.70 -28.75 -0.38
N ASP A 281 4.72 -29.76 0.50
CA ASP A 281 3.90 -29.81 1.71
C ASP A 281 4.54 -29.16 2.93
N SER A 282 5.74 -28.62 2.83
CA SER A 282 6.40 -28.00 3.97
C SER A 282 5.68 -26.72 4.42
N ILE A 283 5.65 -26.49 5.73
CA ILE A 283 5.05 -25.28 6.31
C ILE A 283 5.67 -24.01 5.71
N HIS A 284 7.00 -24.02 5.51
CA HIS A 284 7.71 -22.87 4.94
C HIS A 284 7.27 -22.57 3.50
N TRP A 285 7.16 -23.60 2.64
CA TRP A 285 6.70 -23.40 1.28
C TRP A 285 5.27 -22.88 1.25
N LYS A 286 4.36 -23.55 1.99
CA LYS A 286 2.95 -23.16 2.06
C LYS A 286 2.74 -21.74 2.57
N THR A 287 3.45 -21.32 3.60
CA THR A 287 3.27 -19.98 4.18
C THR A 287 3.96 -18.89 3.36
N GLU A 288 5.21 -19.08 2.95
CA GLU A 288 6.00 -17.99 2.35
C GLU A 288 5.72 -17.79 0.86
N TYR A 289 5.30 -18.85 0.12
CA TYR A 289 5.13 -18.81 -1.33
C TYR A 289 3.72 -19.16 -1.82
N GLU A 290 3.07 -20.20 -1.29
CA GLU A 290 1.65 -20.47 -1.61
C GLU A 290 0.70 -19.54 -0.85
N CYS A 291 1.18 -18.84 0.16
CA CYS A 291 0.40 -17.94 1.00
C CYS A 291 -0.79 -18.63 1.69
N GLU A 292 -0.59 -19.87 2.15
CA GLU A 292 -1.57 -20.63 2.87
C GLU A 292 -1.40 -20.51 4.38
N PHE A 293 -2.51 -20.37 5.10
CA PHE A 293 -2.49 -20.45 6.56
C PHE A 293 -2.33 -21.90 7.00
N VAL A 294 -1.48 -22.12 7.99
CA VAL A 294 -1.29 -23.42 8.61
C VAL A 294 -1.97 -23.45 9.97
N GLU A 295 -2.31 -24.65 10.44
CA GLU A 295 -2.75 -24.82 11.82
C GLU A 295 -1.59 -24.53 12.76
N SER A 296 -1.88 -23.91 13.91
CA SER A 296 -0.87 -23.71 14.94
C SER A 296 -0.37 -25.06 15.42
N VAL A 297 0.94 -25.25 15.34
CA VAL A 297 1.62 -26.42 15.89
C VAL A 297 1.89 -26.19 17.36
#